data_d89fbbdd2f0a2bd74fba11ac2e981dcf
#
_entry.id   d89fbbdd2f0a2bd74fba11ac2e981dcf
#
_cell.length_a   1.000
_cell.length_b   1.000
_cell.length_c   1.000
_cell.angle_alpha   90.00
_cell.angle_beta   90.00
_cell.angle_gamma   90.00
#
_symmetry.space_group_name_H-M   'P 1'
#
loop_
_entity.id
_entity.type
_entity.pdbx_description
1 polymer ?
#
loop_
_entity_poly.entity_id
_entity_poly.type
_entity_poly.pdbx_seq_one_letter_code
_entity_poly.pdbx_strand_id
1 'polypeptide(L)'
;MRNPNLQDAILGCLLGTAVGDAMGLSCEGLSRQRLMKRYPKLNQYHFIFGKGMVSDDTEHTCLVAQSLIVSHGELENFKKTLAWKLRFWLLGLPAGIGLATLKGILKLWLGFSPDNSGVFSAGNGPAMKTALIGVCYGHNQNQLKQLVKATTRMTHTDPKAEYGALAIALAAHLASV
;
A
#
# COMPACT_ATOMS: atom_id res chain seq x y z
N MET A 1 -25.65 -13.33 -2.20
CA MET A 1 -24.98 -14.04 -1.09
C MET A 1 -23.54 -13.57 -1.07
N ARG A 2 -23.00 -13.14 0.08
CA ARG A 2 -21.57 -12.78 0.18
C ARG A 2 -20.76 -14.08 0.15
N ASN A 3 -19.75 -14.12 -0.71
CA ASN A 3 -18.81 -15.23 -0.71
C ASN A 3 -18.04 -15.21 0.63
N PRO A 4 -18.19 -16.19 1.53
CA PRO A 4 -17.52 -16.18 2.83
C PRO A 4 -15.99 -16.15 2.69
N ASN A 5 -15.45 -16.77 1.65
CA ASN A 5 -14.02 -16.75 1.36
C ASN A 5 -13.49 -15.35 1.03
N LEU A 6 -14.27 -14.47 0.41
CA LEU A 6 -13.82 -13.11 0.08
C LEU A 6 -13.68 -12.24 1.35
N GLN A 7 -14.56 -12.38 2.33
CA GLN A 7 -14.46 -11.64 3.59
C GLN A 7 -13.22 -12.07 4.37
N ASP A 8 -12.97 -13.36 4.45
CA ASP A 8 -11.79 -13.91 5.11
C ASP A 8 -10.51 -13.51 4.40
N ALA A 9 -10.50 -13.49 3.05
CA ALA A 9 -9.37 -13.03 2.26
C ALA A 9 -9.08 -11.54 2.46
N ILE A 10 -10.12 -10.68 2.51
CA ILE A 10 -9.96 -9.25 2.80
C ILE A 10 -9.40 -9.04 4.21
N LEU A 11 -9.96 -9.72 5.21
CA LEU A 11 -9.50 -9.64 6.59
C LEU A 11 -8.06 -10.15 6.72
N GLY A 12 -7.76 -11.29 6.12
CA GLY A 12 -6.42 -11.88 6.09
C GLY A 12 -5.40 -10.95 5.42
N CYS A 13 -5.77 -10.30 4.32
CA CYS A 13 -4.91 -9.33 3.65
C CYS A 13 -4.61 -8.12 4.55
N LEU A 14 -5.62 -7.52 5.18
CA LEU A 14 -5.45 -6.35 6.05
C LEU A 14 -4.65 -6.69 7.31
N LEU A 15 -4.99 -7.79 7.99
CA LEU A 15 -4.27 -8.23 9.19
C LEU A 15 -2.85 -8.69 8.85
N GLY A 16 -2.67 -9.41 7.75
CA GLY A 16 -1.36 -9.83 7.26
C GLY A 16 -0.44 -8.66 6.95
N THR A 17 -0.98 -7.60 6.31
CA THR A 17 -0.23 -6.35 6.09
C THR A 17 0.18 -5.72 7.42
N ALA A 18 -0.74 -5.57 8.37
CA ALA A 18 -0.45 -4.94 9.67
C ALA A 18 0.56 -5.75 10.50
N VAL A 19 0.47 -7.09 10.49
CA VAL A 19 1.45 -7.95 11.18
C VAL A 19 2.81 -7.89 10.50
N GLY A 20 2.86 -7.98 9.17
CA GLY A 20 4.09 -7.92 8.40
C GLY A 20 4.83 -6.58 8.58
N ASP A 21 4.10 -5.47 8.49
CA ASP A 21 4.55 -4.12 8.74
C ASP A 21 5.11 -3.98 10.18
N ALA A 22 4.32 -4.35 11.19
CA ALA A 22 4.74 -4.25 12.59
C ALA A 22 5.94 -5.13 12.94
N MET A 23 6.14 -6.25 12.25
CA MET A 23 7.33 -7.08 12.39
C MET A 23 8.53 -6.52 11.63
N GLY A 24 8.30 -5.96 10.44
CA GLY A 24 9.31 -5.44 9.54
C GLY A 24 9.87 -4.08 9.96
N LEU A 25 9.06 -3.21 10.57
CA LEU A 25 9.40 -1.81 10.86
C LEU A 25 10.73 -1.63 11.61
N SER A 26 11.00 -2.48 12.60
CA SER A 26 12.28 -2.45 13.34
C SER A 26 13.50 -2.85 12.52
N CYS A 27 13.28 -3.42 11.35
CA CYS A 27 14.29 -3.96 10.44
C CYS A 27 14.58 -3.02 9.25
N GLU A 28 13.76 -2.00 9.06
CA GLU A 28 13.89 -1.09 7.94
C GLU A 28 15.24 -0.36 7.93
N GLY A 29 15.79 -0.20 6.73
CA GLY A 29 17.09 0.45 6.53
C GLY A 29 18.31 -0.32 7.05
N LEU A 30 18.12 -1.53 7.61
CA LEU A 30 19.24 -2.37 8.05
C LEU A 30 19.83 -3.17 6.88
N SER A 31 21.15 -3.22 6.79
CA SER A 31 21.79 -4.18 5.90
C SER A 31 21.54 -5.62 6.38
N ARG A 32 21.57 -6.59 5.45
CA ARG A 32 21.37 -8.02 5.77
C ARG A 32 22.27 -8.49 6.93
N GLN A 33 23.52 -8.05 6.96
CA GLN A 33 24.46 -8.42 8.03
C GLN A 33 24.04 -7.86 9.39
N ARG A 34 23.59 -6.58 9.43
CA ARG A 34 23.10 -5.95 10.65
C ARG A 34 21.80 -6.58 11.12
N LEU A 35 20.90 -6.90 10.17
CA LEU A 35 19.65 -7.58 10.45
C LEU A 35 19.91 -8.94 11.12
N MET A 36 20.71 -9.80 10.50
CA MET A 36 21.04 -11.13 11.02
C MET A 36 21.72 -11.08 12.39
N LYS A 37 22.56 -10.06 12.64
CA LYS A 37 23.22 -9.86 13.92
C LYS A 37 22.27 -9.39 15.02
N ARG A 38 21.34 -8.49 14.69
CA ARG A 38 20.43 -7.86 15.66
C ARG A 38 19.19 -8.68 15.91
N TYR A 39 18.67 -9.31 14.88
CA TYR A 39 17.41 -10.05 14.88
C TYR A 39 17.59 -11.41 14.19
N PRO A 40 18.29 -12.39 14.82
CA PRO A 40 18.54 -13.68 14.22
C PRO A 40 17.27 -14.49 13.98
N LYS A 41 16.19 -14.17 14.69
CA LYS A 41 14.85 -14.76 14.51
C LYS A 41 13.81 -13.63 14.49
N LEU A 42 13.10 -13.49 13.37
CA LEU A 42 12.00 -12.53 13.19
C LEU A 42 10.65 -13.22 13.51
N ASN A 43 10.49 -13.67 14.74
CA ASN A 43 9.26 -14.36 15.20
C ASN A 43 8.51 -13.60 16.30
N GLN A 44 8.90 -12.36 16.57
CA GLN A 44 8.28 -11.50 17.56
C GLN A 44 8.46 -10.03 17.17
N TYR A 45 7.67 -9.15 17.77
CA TYR A 45 7.81 -7.71 17.60
C TYR A 45 9.04 -7.19 18.32
N HIS A 46 9.77 -6.28 17.69
CA HIS A 46 11.03 -5.72 18.19
C HIS A 46 10.99 -4.20 18.36
N PHE A 47 9.84 -3.58 18.18
CA PHE A 47 9.70 -2.15 18.37
C PHE A 47 9.62 -1.82 19.88
N ILE A 48 9.19 -0.66 20.27
CA ILE A 48 9.23 -0.16 21.65
C ILE A 48 8.69 -1.21 22.64
N PHE A 49 9.53 -1.65 23.59
CA PHE A 49 9.20 -2.63 24.64
C PHE A 49 8.66 -3.97 24.13
N GLY A 50 9.11 -4.43 22.96
CA GLY A 50 8.64 -5.70 22.39
C GLY A 50 7.21 -5.65 21.84
N LYS A 51 6.64 -4.46 21.65
CA LYS A 51 5.36 -4.27 20.98
C LYS A 51 5.54 -4.06 19.50
N GLY A 52 4.51 -4.37 18.69
CA GLY A 52 4.43 -3.99 17.29
C GLY A 52 3.90 -2.57 17.14
N MET A 53 4.34 -1.89 16.09
CA MET A 53 3.78 -0.63 15.61
C MET A 53 3.64 -0.72 14.11
N VAL A 54 2.54 -0.26 13.56
CA VAL A 54 2.32 -0.16 12.12
C VAL A 54 2.89 1.14 11.58
N SER A 55 3.17 1.16 10.28
CA SER A 55 3.72 2.32 9.56
C SER A 55 2.81 2.74 8.40
N ASP A 56 3.37 3.50 7.47
CA ASP A 56 2.68 3.92 6.24
C ASP A 56 2.23 2.74 5.36
N ASP A 57 2.84 1.57 5.45
CA ASP A 57 2.43 0.36 4.72
C ASP A 57 0.99 -0.03 5.08
N THR A 58 0.69 -0.15 6.37
CA THR A 58 -0.65 -0.46 6.86
C THR A 58 -1.61 0.70 6.66
N GLU A 59 -1.17 1.92 6.99
CA GLU A 59 -2.01 3.11 6.88
C GLU A 59 -2.47 3.34 5.43
N HIS A 60 -1.55 3.27 4.47
CA HIS A 60 -1.91 3.41 3.05
C HIS A 60 -2.80 2.27 2.55
N THR A 61 -2.59 1.04 3.01
CA THR A 61 -3.49 -0.07 2.69
C THR A 61 -4.91 0.21 3.19
N CYS A 62 -5.06 0.77 4.40
CA CYS A 62 -6.35 1.22 4.93
C CYS A 62 -6.96 2.36 4.12
N LEU A 63 -6.16 3.34 3.66
CA LEU A 63 -6.65 4.42 2.78
C LEU A 63 -7.15 3.88 1.44
N VAL A 64 -6.46 2.89 0.86
CA VAL A 64 -6.91 2.19 -0.36
C VAL A 64 -8.21 1.44 -0.08
N ALA A 65 -8.31 0.67 1.01
CA ALA A 65 -9.53 -0.04 1.41
C ALA A 65 -10.74 0.90 1.49
N GLN A 66 -10.59 1.99 2.24
CA GLN A 66 -11.64 3.00 2.39
C GLN A 66 -12.00 3.67 1.05
N SER A 67 -11.02 3.86 0.16
CA SER A 67 -11.28 4.45 -1.16
C SER A 67 -12.03 3.50 -2.07
N LEU A 68 -11.74 2.20 -2.02
CA LEU A 68 -12.49 1.17 -2.74
C LEU A 68 -13.94 1.08 -2.25
N ILE A 69 -14.16 1.16 -0.93
CA ILE A 69 -15.51 1.14 -0.33
C ILE A 69 -16.33 2.35 -0.84
N VAL A 70 -15.77 3.56 -0.76
CA VAL A 70 -16.47 4.79 -1.14
C VAL A 70 -16.74 4.87 -2.63
N SER A 71 -15.81 4.41 -3.46
CA SER A 71 -15.92 4.48 -4.92
C SER A 71 -16.67 3.29 -5.53
N HIS A 72 -16.94 2.23 -4.76
CA HIS A 72 -17.42 0.95 -5.29
C HIS A 72 -16.55 0.41 -6.46
N GLY A 73 -15.26 0.77 -6.48
CA GLY A 73 -14.29 0.41 -7.53
C GLY A 73 -14.43 1.23 -8.82
N GLU A 74 -15.28 2.27 -8.86
CA GLU A 74 -15.32 3.19 -9.99
C GLU A 74 -14.05 4.04 -10.00
N LEU A 75 -13.34 4.05 -11.14
CA LEU A 75 -11.96 4.51 -11.25
C LEU A 75 -11.79 5.99 -10.88
N GLU A 76 -12.65 6.87 -11.41
CA GLU A 76 -12.49 8.32 -11.21
C GLU A 76 -12.82 8.72 -9.77
N ASN A 77 -13.85 8.11 -9.16
CA ASN A 77 -14.17 8.32 -7.76
C ASN A 77 -13.12 7.75 -6.85
N PHE A 78 -12.54 6.60 -7.19
CA PHE A 78 -11.42 6.01 -6.47
C PHE A 78 -10.21 6.95 -6.47
N LYS A 79 -9.82 7.47 -7.63
CA LYS A 79 -8.69 8.41 -7.75
C LYS A 79 -8.90 9.66 -6.90
N LYS A 80 -10.09 10.29 -7.00
CA LYS A 80 -10.44 11.48 -6.21
C LYS A 80 -10.40 11.19 -4.71
N THR A 81 -11.04 10.10 -4.28
CA THR A 81 -11.13 9.72 -2.86
C THR A 81 -9.75 9.42 -2.28
N LEU A 82 -8.94 8.60 -2.98
CA LEU A 82 -7.60 8.27 -2.51
C LEU A 82 -6.69 9.50 -2.46
N ALA A 83 -6.75 10.37 -3.45
CA ALA A 83 -5.97 11.61 -3.47
C ALA A 83 -6.31 12.53 -2.28
N TRP A 84 -7.60 12.67 -1.92
CA TRP A 84 -8.00 13.41 -0.73
C TRP A 84 -7.52 12.75 0.55
N LYS A 85 -7.66 11.45 0.69
CA LYS A 85 -7.20 10.70 1.87
C LYS A 85 -5.69 10.83 2.06
N LEU A 86 -4.89 10.74 0.99
CA LEU A 86 -3.44 10.92 1.05
C LEU A 86 -3.05 12.35 1.49
N ARG A 87 -3.76 13.39 1.03
CA ARG A 87 -3.55 14.75 1.49
C ARG A 87 -3.74 14.88 3.00
N PHE A 88 -4.89 14.40 3.52
CA PHE A 88 -5.18 14.49 4.96
C PHE A 88 -4.25 13.61 5.79
N TRP A 89 -3.87 12.43 5.28
CA TRP A 89 -2.90 11.57 5.95
C TRP A 89 -1.55 12.28 6.17
N LEU A 90 -1.07 13.03 5.19
CA LEU A 90 0.18 13.79 5.31
C LEU A 90 0.12 14.86 6.41
N LEU A 91 -1.04 15.45 6.69
CA LEU A 91 -1.21 16.42 7.77
C LEU A 91 -1.00 15.79 9.16
N GLY A 92 -1.13 14.48 9.30
CA GLY A 92 -0.81 13.73 10.51
C GLY A 92 0.69 13.62 10.79
N LEU A 93 1.56 14.16 9.90
CA LEU A 93 3.03 14.09 10.00
C LEU A 93 3.55 12.67 10.21
N PRO A 94 3.19 11.71 9.36
CA PRO A 94 3.58 10.31 9.52
C PRO A 94 5.10 10.16 9.50
N ALA A 95 5.61 9.30 10.39
CA ALA A 95 7.02 8.95 10.42
C ALA A 95 7.36 7.96 9.29
N GLY A 96 8.58 8.03 8.74
CA GLY A 96 9.07 7.03 7.79
C GLY A 96 8.59 7.22 6.34
N ILE A 97 7.86 8.29 6.03
CA ILE A 97 7.35 8.52 4.67
C ILE A 97 8.44 8.50 3.60
N GLY A 98 8.27 7.68 2.57
CA GLY A 98 9.16 7.63 1.42
C GLY A 98 9.15 8.94 0.63
N LEU A 99 10.35 9.38 0.17
CA LEU A 99 10.52 10.67 -0.51
C LEU A 99 9.64 10.84 -1.76
N ALA A 100 9.44 9.78 -2.54
CA ALA A 100 8.58 9.82 -3.73
C ALA A 100 7.09 10.00 -3.33
N THR A 101 6.64 9.30 -2.29
CA THR A 101 5.31 9.44 -1.71
C THR A 101 5.08 10.87 -1.22
N LEU A 102 6.01 11.42 -0.44
CA LEU A 102 5.94 12.80 0.05
C LEU A 102 5.81 13.80 -1.10
N LYS A 103 6.71 13.72 -2.09
CA LYS A 103 6.68 14.62 -3.25
C LYS A 103 5.39 14.49 -4.06
N GLY A 104 4.88 13.26 -4.26
CA GLY A 104 3.61 13.03 -4.93
C GLY A 104 2.44 13.68 -4.20
N ILE A 105 2.36 13.52 -2.88
CA ILE A 105 1.29 14.10 -2.06
C ILE A 105 1.40 15.64 -2.02
N LEU A 106 2.62 16.20 -1.95
CA LEU A 106 2.80 17.65 -2.04
C LEU A 106 2.32 18.21 -3.38
N LYS A 107 2.58 17.51 -4.50
CA LYS A 107 2.02 17.88 -5.79
C LYS A 107 0.49 17.84 -5.83
N LEU A 108 -0.13 16.84 -5.16
CA LEU A 108 -1.59 16.83 -4.98
C LEU A 108 -2.08 18.07 -4.24
N TRP A 109 -1.39 18.53 -3.19
CA TRP A 109 -1.71 19.77 -2.47
C TRP A 109 -1.55 21.02 -3.34
N LEU A 110 -0.59 21.01 -4.25
CA LEU A 110 -0.37 22.10 -5.23
C LEU A 110 -1.39 22.09 -6.38
N GLY A 111 -2.39 21.21 -6.36
CA GLY A 111 -3.45 21.16 -7.36
C GLY A 111 -3.17 20.26 -8.56
N PHE A 112 -2.07 19.51 -8.58
CA PHE A 112 -1.86 18.51 -9.63
C PHE A 112 -2.93 17.43 -9.54
N SER A 113 -3.38 16.95 -10.71
CA SER A 113 -4.33 15.84 -10.77
C SER A 113 -3.71 14.54 -10.25
N PRO A 114 -4.52 13.56 -9.79
CA PRO A 114 -4.04 12.25 -9.38
C PRO A 114 -3.19 11.53 -10.43
N ASP A 115 -3.44 11.79 -11.71
CA ASP A 115 -2.69 11.17 -12.82
C ASP A 115 -1.30 11.81 -13.04
N ASN A 116 -1.08 13.04 -12.55
CA ASN A 116 0.12 13.84 -12.80
C ASN A 116 0.92 14.20 -11.53
N SER A 117 0.48 13.73 -10.37
CA SER A 117 1.15 14.02 -9.09
C SER A 117 2.41 13.19 -8.84
N GLY A 118 2.51 12.01 -9.39
CA GLY A 118 3.66 11.12 -9.19
C GLY A 118 4.99 11.71 -9.65
N VAL A 119 6.07 11.15 -9.12
CA VAL A 119 7.46 11.48 -9.49
C VAL A 119 8.17 10.22 -10.01
N PHE A 120 9.20 10.37 -10.83
CA PHE A 120 9.96 9.26 -11.37
C PHE A 120 10.74 8.58 -10.24
N SER A 121 10.29 7.40 -9.85
CA SER A 121 10.88 6.58 -8.77
C SER A 121 10.42 5.14 -8.92
N ALA A 122 11.34 4.19 -8.72
CA ALA A 122 11.10 2.75 -8.70
C ALA A 122 10.90 2.20 -7.26
N GLY A 123 10.63 3.09 -6.29
CA GLY A 123 10.41 2.69 -4.89
C GLY A 123 9.22 1.74 -4.72
N ASN A 124 9.22 0.99 -3.61
CA ASN A 124 8.19 -0.02 -3.29
C ASN A 124 6.87 0.56 -2.75
N GLY A 125 6.79 1.86 -2.52
CA GLY A 125 5.58 2.50 -1.97
C GLY A 125 4.25 2.14 -2.65
N PRO A 126 4.16 1.92 -3.97
CA PRO A 126 2.96 1.37 -4.59
C PRO A 126 2.69 -0.10 -4.23
N ALA A 127 3.72 -0.95 -4.18
CA ALA A 127 3.57 -2.38 -3.95
C ALA A 127 2.97 -2.69 -2.58
N MET A 128 3.35 -1.94 -1.55
CA MET A 128 2.89 -2.15 -0.17
C MET A 128 1.36 -2.07 0.00
N LYS A 129 0.66 -1.35 -0.86
CA LYS A 129 -0.77 -1.02 -0.70
C LYS A 129 -1.70 -1.61 -1.76
N THR A 130 -1.19 -2.43 -2.70
CA THR A 130 -1.99 -2.97 -3.81
C THR A 130 -2.50 -4.40 -3.62
N ALA A 131 -2.04 -5.12 -2.59
CA ALA A 131 -2.49 -6.47 -2.29
C ALA A 131 -4.02 -6.56 -2.18
N LEU A 132 -4.64 -5.63 -1.46
CA LEU A 132 -6.08 -5.60 -1.29
C LEU A 132 -6.86 -5.38 -2.60
N ILE A 133 -6.30 -4.60 -3.54
CA ILE A 133 -6.88 -4.45 -4.88
C ILE A 133 -6.90 -5.80 -5.59
N GLY A 134 -5.85 -6.61 -5.42
CA GLY A 134 -5.78 -7.97 -5.95
C GLY A 134 -6.87 -8.88 -5.39
N VAL A 135 -7.04 -8.88 -4.08
CA VAL A 135 -8.08 -9.69 -3.40
C VAL A 135 -9.48 -9.31 -3.87
N CYS A 136 -9.78 -8.00 -3.98
CA CYS A 136 -11.12 -7.52 -4.32
C CYS A 136 -11.45 -7.59 -5.82
N TYR A 137 -10.47 -7.35 -6.68
CA TYR A 137 -10.69 -7.14 -8.13
C TYR A 137 -9.89 -8.07 -9.04
N GLY A 138 -9.18 -9.06 -8.50
CA GLY A 138 -8.34 -9.98 -9.28
C GLY A 138 -9.10 -10.79 -10.34
N HIS A 139 -10.38 -11.04 -10.12
CA HIS A 139 -11.26 -11.69 -11.10
C HIS A 139 -11.53 -10.83 -12.35
N ASN A 140 -11.35 -9.52 -12.28
CA ASN A 140 -11.48 -8.58 -13.40
C ASN A 140 -10.12 -7.93 -13.70
N GLN A 141 -9.35 -8.55 -14.58
CA GLN A 141 -7.98 -8.13 -14.92
C GLN A 141 -7.87 -6.69 -15.43
N ASN A 142 -8.88 -6.19 -16.14
CA ASN A 142 -8.87 -4.81 -16.65
C ASN A 142 -9.03 -3.82 -15.49
N GLN A 143 -10.00 -4.04 -14.60
CA GLN A 143 -10.26 -3.18 -13.45
C GLN A 143 -9.08 -3.24 -12.46
N LEU A 144 -8.54 -4.44 -12.20
CA LEU A 144 -7.33 -4.62 -11.40
C LEU A 144 -6.18 -3.74 -11.89
N LYS A 145 -5.84 -3.83 -13.19
CA LYS A 145 -4.74 -3.06 -13.78
C LYS A 145 -4.99 -1.56 -13.69
N GLN A 146 -6.23 -1.10 -13.94
CA GLN A 146 -6.58 0.32 -13.85
C GLN A 146 -6.44 0.86 -12.41
N LEU A 147 -6.94 0.14 -11.40
CA LEU A 147 -6.84 0.54 -10.00
C LEU A 147 -5.39 0.52 -9.50
N VAL A 148 -4.62 -0.50 -9.84
CA VAL A 148 -3.18 -0.59 -9.49
C VAL A 148 -2.42 0.57 -10.14
N LYS A 149 -2.64 0.84 -11.42
CA LYS A 149 -2.01 1.95 -12.13
C LYS A 149 -2.38 3.30 -11.49
N ALA A 150 -3.66 3.55 -11.21
CA ALA A 150 -4.12 4.77 -10.57
C ALA A 150 -3.46 4.97 -9.19
N THR A 151 -3.45 3.92 -8.36
CA THR A 151 -2.80 3.94 -7.04
C THR A 151 -1.31 4.25 -7.14
N THR A 152 -0.62 3.66 -8.13
CA THR A 152 0.82 3.84 -8.33
C THR A 152 1.14 5.25 -8.81
N ARG A 153 0.44 5.73 -9.85
CA ARG A 153 0.74 6.99 -10.56
C ARG A 153 0.56 8.23 -9.70
N MET A 154 -0.20 8.17 -8.63
CA MET A 154 -0.30 9.28 -7.67
C MET A 154 1.01 9.62 -6.98
N THR A 155 1.93 8.65 -6.85
CA THR A 155 3.19 8.85 -6.13
C THR A 155 4.43 8.48 -6.94
N HIS A 156 4.33 7.45 -7.80
CA HIS A 156 5.46 6.89 -8.55
C HIS A 156 5.10 6.75 -10.03
N THR A 157 6.00 7.19 -10.93
CA THR A 157 5.78 7.11 -12.38
C THR A 157 6.74 6.17 -13.11
N ASP A 158 7.75 5.60 -12.44
CA ASP A 158 8.61 4.58 -13.03
C ASP A 158 7.81 3.31 -13.31
N PRO A 159 7.87 2.73 -14.53
CA PRO A 159 7.19 1.48 -14.87
C PRO A 159 7.53 0.31 -13.92
N LYS A 160 8.74 0.26 -13.38
CA LYS A 160 9.14 -0.77 -12.41
C LYS A 160 8.28 -0.76 -11.15
N ALA A 161 7.92 0.43 -10.66
CA ALA A 161 7.03 0.55 -9.51
C ALA A 161 5.62 0.04 -9.84
N GLU A 162 5.12 0.29 -11.05
CA GLU A 162 3.81 -0.19 -11.50
C GLU A 162 3.80 -1.71 -11.68
N TYR A 163 4.84 -2.29 -12.30
CA TYR A 163 4.95 -3.74 -12.45
C TYR A 163 5.10 -4.46 -11.09
N GLY A 164 5.89 -3.90 -10.17
CA GLY A 164 6.01 -4.43 -8.81
C GLY A 164 4.67 -4.42 -8.06
N ALA A 165 3.94 -3.32 -8.15
CA ALA A 165 2.61 -3.20 -7.55
C ALA A 165 1.60 -4.20 -8.16
N LEU A 166 1.62 -4.37 -9.49
CA LEU A 166 0.77 -5.33 -10.17
C LEU A 166 1.11 -6.77 -9.78
N ALA A 167 2.39 -7.10 -9.66
CA ALA A 167 2.83 -8.43 -9.24
C ALA A 167 2.31 -8.78 -7.84
N ILE A 168 2.38 -7.84 -6.88
CA ILE A 168 1.83 -8.04 -5.53
C ILE A 168 0.31 -8.21 -5.56
N ALA A 169 -0.40 -7.39 -6.34
CA ALA A 169 -1.85 -7.52 -6.46
C ALA A 169 -2.26 -8.88 -7.05
N LEU A 170 -1.57 -9.34 -8.11
CA LEU A 170 -1.82 -10.66 -8.70
C LEU A 170 -1.50 -11.81 -7.74
N ALA A 171 -0.38 -11.71 -7.00
CA ALA A 171 -0.01 -12.72 -6.00
C ALA A 171 -1.08 -12.80 -4.89
N ALA A 172 -1.58 -11.66 -4.40
CA ALA A 172 -2.63 -11.62 -3.41
C ALA A 172 -3.96 -12.22 -3.93
N HIS A 173 -4.31 -11.95 -5.18
CA HIS A 173 -5.46 -12.60 -5.82
C HIS A 173 -5.30 -14.11 -5.86
N LEU A 174 -4.18 -14.62 -6.37
CA LEU A 174 -3.92 -16.06 -6.45
C LEU A 174 -3.90 -16.76 -5.08
N ALA A 175 -3.50 -16.06 -4.03
CA ALA A 175 -3.52 -16.58 -2.67
C ALA A 175 -4.92 -16.56 -2.02
N SER A 176 -5.88 -15.85 -2.60
CA SER A 176 -7.24 -15.65 -2.07
C SER A 176 -8.31 -16.56 -2.71
N VAL A 177 -7.93 -17.37 -3.70
CA VAL A 177 -8.83 -18.25 -4.46
C VAL A 177 -8.56 -19.72 -4.21
#